data_208f87bc1315d0356eef5d980718a628
#
_entry.id   208f87bc1315d0356eef5d980718a628
#
_cell.length_a   1.000
_cell.length_b   1.000
_cell.length_c   1.000
_cell.angle_alpha   90.00
_cell.angle_beta   90.00
_cell.angle_gamma   90.00
#
_symmetry.space_group_name_H-M   'P 1'
#
loop_
_entity.id
_entity.type
_entity.pdbx_description
1 polymer ?
#
loop_
_entity_poly.entity_id
_entity_poly.type
_entity_poly.pdbx_seq_one_letter_code
_entity_poly.pdbx_strand_id
1 'polypeptide(L)'
;MNEINIWDECLRAFDDVLTDKDMKTWFLPLEVKQNSSTLRVIAPNRFIRDQIESEYLTLIKETVALKSSNSITEVMLMLPGSPKTKPRKSWNDRLRNNINNDLTFENFVEGKSNQLAKAACVSVVSEMGQYNPLYIYGGVGLGKTHLLHSIGNAILQRDASKTVVYLHSEKFVQNMVTALQKNQIEEFKKIYRSVDALLLDDIQFFAGKERSQEEFFHTFNSLFEYKKQVVLTSDKYPKEITGLEERIKSRLVWGMNVMIDPPDLETRMAIVHKKAELADSHINDDVAYFLAKNIYSNVRELEGSLRRLIATSNFKKEEITLDFTKETLKDLVSLQERLITVEQIQKVVAGYYKI
;
A
#
# COMPACT_ATOMS: atom_id res chain seq x y z
N MET A 1 24.31 -25.68 -35.52
CA MET A 1 23.44 -26.67 -34.88
C MET A 1 22.05 -26.09 -34.94
N ASN A 2 21.14 -26.68 -35.73
CA ASN A 2 19.75 -26.23 -35.80
C ASN A 2 19.13 -26.45 -34.42
N GLU A 3 18.72 -25.37 -33.74
CA GLU A 3 17.86 -25.46 -32.53
C GLU A 3 16.56 -26.13 -32.99
N ILE A 4 16.34 -27.37 -32.56
CA ILE A 4 15.08 -28.08 -32.79
C ILE A 4 14.02 -27.29 -32.05
N ASN A 5 13.10 -26.72 -32.79
CA ASN A 5 11.99 -25.96 -32.22
C ASN A 5 11.07 -26.95 -31.47
N ILE A 6 11.01 -26.86 -30.14
CA ILE A 6 10.18 -27.74 -29.30
C ILE A 6 8.72 -27.76 -29.78
N TRP A 7 8.24 -26.69 -30.39
CA TRP A 7 6.90 -26.63 -30.95
C TRP A 7 6.69 -27.62 -32.11
N ASP A 8 7.68 -27.83 -32.94
CA ASP A 8 7.58 -28.80 -34.07
C ASP A 8 7.49 -30.24 -33.55
N GLU A 9 8.15 -30.54 -32.42
CA GLU A 9 8.01 -31.83 -31.75
C GLU A 9 6.63 -31.99 -31.09
N CYS A 10 6.07 -30.91 -30.54
CA CYS A 10 4.73 -30.91 -30.00
C CYS A 10 3.68 -31.13 -31.11
N LEU A 11 3.82 -30.44 -32.25
CA LEU A 11 2.91 -30.62 -33.39
C LEU A 11 2.88 -32.09 -33.89
N ARG A 12 4.03 -32.76 -33.95
CA ARG A 12 4.07 -34.21 -34.29
C ARG A 12 3.36 -35.08 -33.27
N ALA A 13 3.48 -34.73 -31.97
CA ALA A 13 2.78 -35.46 -30.93
C ALA A 13 1.26 -35.18 -30.93
N PHE A 14 0.84 -34.03 -31.41
CA PHE A 14 -0.58 -33.70 -31.58
C PHE A 14 -1.20 -34.42 -32.78
N ASP A 15 -0.47 -34.70 -33.86
CA ASP A 15 -0.94 -35.48 -35.00
C ASP A 15 -1.40 -36.88 -34.62
N ASP A 16 -0.87 -37.48 -33.55
CA ASP A 16 -1.24 -38.79 -33.03
C ASP A 16 -2.54 -38.75 -32.19
N VAL A 17 -2.97 -37.59 -31.71
CA VAL A 17 -4.07 -37.41 -30.74
C VAL A 17 -5.25 -36.63 -31.32
N LEU A 18 -5.01 -35.74 -32.26
CA LEU A 18 -5.99 -34.83 -32.83
C LEU A 18 -6.39 -35.24 -34.26
N THR A 19 -7.59 -34.80 -34.66
CA THR A 19 -8.01 -34.99 -36.05
C THR A 19 -7.28 -34.03 -37.00
N ASP A 20 -7.09 -34.44 -38.27
CA ASP A 20 -6.56 -33.56 -39.31
C ASP A 20 -7.27 -32.19 -39.42
N LYS A 21 -8.58 -32.21 -39.13
CA LYS A 21 -9.41 -31.03 -39.14
C LYS A 21 -9.04 -30.07 -37.99
N ASP A 22 -8.85 -30.62 -36.80
CA ASP A 22 -8.49 -29.83 -35.61
C ASP A 22 -7.08 -29.23 -35.73
N MET A 23 -6.13 -30.03 -36.21
CA MET A 23 -4.78 -29.59 -36.50
C MET A 23 -4.76 -28.40 -37.47
N LYS A 24 -5.47 -28.50 -38.61
CA LYS A 24 -5.54 -27.44 -39.61
C LYS A 24 -6.26 -26.18 -39.12
N THR A 25 -7.30 -26.36 -38.31
CA THR A 25 -8.17 -25.27 -37.88
C THR A 25 -7.58 -24.50 -36.67
N TRP A 26 -7.00 -25.23 -35.70
CA TRP A 26 -6.66 -24.66 -34.40
C TRP A 26 -5.16 -24.52 -34.16
N PHE A 27 -4.33 -25.47 -34.63
CA PHE A 27 -2.89 -25.50 -34.31
C PHE A 27 -2.00 -24.91 -35.39
N LEU A 28 -2.24 -25.19 -36.67
CA LEU A 28 -1.43 -24.64 -37.78
C LEU A 28 -1.46 -23.10 -37.86
N PRO A 29 -2.54 -22.39 -37.53
CA PRO A 29 -2.57 -20.94 -37.54
C PRO A 29 -1.83 -20.28 -36.37
N LEU A 30 -1.33 -21.05 -35.40
CA LEU A 30 -0.63 -20.51 -34.23
C LEU A 30 0.81 -20.13 -34.57
N GLU A 31 1.21 -18.92 -34.22
CA GLU A 31 2.62 -18.50 -34.22
C GLU A 31 3.23 -18.75 -32.84
N VAL A 32 4.38 -19.43 -32.80
CA VAL A 32 5.02 -19.77 -31.52
C VAL A 32 6.41 -19.16 -31.43
N LYS A 33 6.68 -18.52 -30.28
CA LYS A 33 7.98 -17.94 -29.92
C LYS A 33 8.48 -18.56 -28.63
N GLN A 34 9.67 -19.15 -28.67
CA GLN A 34 10.28 -19.79 -27.52
C GLN A 34 11.40 -18.90 -26.95
N ASN A 35 11.43 -18.81 -25.62
CA ASN A 35 12.57 -18.33 -24.85
C ASN A 35 13.07 -19.45 -23.93
N SER A 36 14.16 -19.24 -23.20
CA SER A 36 14.82 -20.26 -22.35
C SER A 36 13.88 -20.99 -21.37
N SER A 37 12.80 -20.37 -20.90
CA SER A 37 11.87 -20.98 -19.93
C SER A 37 10.38 -20.76 -20.24
N THR A 38 10.05 -20.04 -21.32
CA THR A 38 8.67 -19.67 -21.65
C THR A 38 8.37 -19.94 -23.12
N LEU A 39 7.23 -20.61 -23.39
CA LEU A 39 6.68 -20.79 -24.74
C LEU A 39 5.49 -19.84 -24.92
N ARG A 40 5.59 -18.95 -25.92
CA ARG A 40 4.51 -18.02 -26.27
C ARG A 40 3.78 -18.53 -27.49
N VAL A 41 2.53 -18.89 -27.33
CA VAL A 41 1.61 -19.35 -28.36
C VAL A 41 0.72 -18.16 -28.74
N ILE A 42 0.83 -17.67 -29.98
CA ILE A 42 0.13 -16.50 -30.47
C ILE A 42 -0.99 -16.96 -31.39
N ALA A 43 -2.25 -16.82 -30.94
CA ALA A 43 -3.43 -17.14 -31.75
C ALA A 43 -3.77 -15.95 -32.66
N PRO A 44 -4.10 -16.12 -33.94
CA PRO A 44 -4.32 -15.03 -34.90
C PRO A 44 -5.54 -14.14 -34.54
N ASN A 45 -6.52 -14.67 -33.83
CA ASN A 45 -7.71 -13.94 -33.38
C ASN A 45 -8.27 -14.46 -32.06
N ARG A 46 -9.25 -13.74 -31.49
CA ARG A 46 -9.90 -14.13 -30.22
C ARG A 46 -10.59 -15.47 -30.27
N PHE A 47 -11.22 -15.81 -31.38
CA PHE A 47 -11.99 -17.04 -31.53
C PHE A 47 -11.09 -18.28 -31.39
N ILE A 48 -9.96 -18.28 -32.10
CA ILE A 48 -8.97 -19.38 -32.00
C ILE A 48 -8.33 -19.40 -30.61
N ARG A 49 -8.03 -18.23 -30.01
CA ARG A 49 -7.52 -18.18 -28.66
C ARG A 49 -8.47 -18.81 -27.64
N ASP A 50 -9.74 -18.42 -27.67
CA ASP A 50 -10.74 -18.86 -26.68
C ASP A 50 -11.00 -20.36 -26.82
N GLN A 51 -10.98 -20.92 -28.06
CA GLN A 51 -11.10 -22.34 -28.32
C GLN A 51 -9.87 -23.12 -27.80
N ILE A 52 -8.66 -22.64 -28.08
CA ILE A 52 -7.43 -23.24 -27.55
C ILE A 52 -7.41 -23.19 -26.02
N GLU A 53 -7.83 -22.07 -25.44
CA GLU A 53 -7.86 -21.89 -23.98
C GLU A 53 -8.83 -22.87 -23.30
N SER A 54 -10.00 -23.11 -23.88
CA SER A 54 -11.04 -23.96 -23.30
C SER A 54 -10.80 -25.45 -23.48
N GLU A 55 -10.33 -25.88 -24.64
CA GLU A 55 -10.27 -27.31 -24.99
C GLU A 55 -8.85 -27.88 -25.06
N TYR A 56 -7.88 -27.11 -25.49
CA TYR A 56 -6.56 -27.64 -25.84
C TYR A 56 -5.40 -27.12 -24.96
N LEU A 57 -5.61 -26.12 -24.10
CA LEU A 57 -4.53 -25.53 -23.31
C LEU A 57 -3.85 -26.54 -22.36
N THR A 58 -4.62 -27.44 -21.78
CA THR A 58 -4.10 -28.50 -20.90
C THR A 58 -3.23 -29.46 -21.68
N LEU A 59 -3.71 -29.92 -22.85
CA LEU A 59 -2.95 -30.81 -23.75
C LEU A 59 -1.63 -30.14 -24.19
N ILE A 60 -1.67 -28.87 -24.56
CA ILE A 60 -0.46 -28.13 -24.96
C ILE A 60 0.55 -28.07 -23.80
N LYS A 61 0.10 -27.75 -22.58
CA LYS A 61 0.98 -27.67 -21.41
C LYS A 61 1.65 -29.00 -21.07
N GLU A 62 0.88 -30.08 -21.08
CA GLU A 62 1.37 -31.43 -20.78
C GLU A 62 2.38 -31.89 -21.84
N THR A 63 2.07 -31.71 -23.13
CA THR A 63 2.97 -32.11 -24.23
C THR A 63 4.26 -31.27 -24.21
N VAL A 64 4.17 -29.96 -23.98
CA VAL A 64 5.34 -29.09 -23.88
C VAL A 64 6.22 -29.49 -22.68
N ALA A 65 5.63 -29.80 -21.54
CA ALA A 65 6.38 -30.25 -20.34
C ALA A 65 7.15 -31.56 -20.63
N LEU A 66 6.48 -32.52 -21.29
CA LEU A 66 7.08 -33.81 -21.69
C LEU A 66 8.22 -33.63 -22.70
N LYS A 67 8.01 -32.88 -23.78
CA LYS A 67 9.00 -32.70 -24.87
C LYS A 67 10.16 -31.80 -24.46
N SER A 68 9.94 -30.83 -23.57
CA SER A 68 10.98 -29.94 -23.07
C SER A 68 11.76 -30.50 -21.86
N SER A 69 11.47 -31.72 -21.39
CA SER A 69 12.04 -32.28 -20.14
C SER A 69 11.91 -31.27 -18.97
N ASN A 70 10.77 -30.59 -18.89
CA ASN A 70 10.49 -29.51 -17.90
C ASN A 70 11.41 -28.27 -17.99
N SER A 71 12.14 -28.08 -19.08
CA SER A 71 12.93 -26.84 -19.28
C SER A 71 12.05 -25.63 -19.56
N ILE A 72 10.86 -25.84 -20.19
CA ILE A 72 9.83 -24.81 -20.36
C ILE A 72 8.87 -24.90 -19.18
N THR A 73 8.92 -23.88 -18.31
CA THR A 73 8.11 -23.81 -17.09
C THR A 73 6.81 -23.07 -17.28
N GLU A 74 6.66 -22.30 -18.37
CA GLU A 74 5.47 -21.48 -18.62
C GLU A 74 5.06 -21.50 -20.10
N VAL A 75 3.75 -21.75 -20.34
CA VAL A 75 3.11 -21.64 -21.66
C VAL A 75 2.09 -20.51 -21.62
N MET A 76 2.30 -19.49 -22.47
CA MET A 76 1.44 -18.31 -22.55
C MET A 76 0.67 -18.27 -23.87
N LEU A 77 -0.66 -18.21 -23.82
CA LEU A 77 -1.53 -18.00 -24.97
C LEU A 77 -1.85 -16.50 -25.15
N MET A 78 -1.56 -15.94 -26.32
CA MET A 78 -1.62 -14.51 -26.59
C MET A 78 -2.31 -14.18 -27.93
N LEU A 79 -2.68 -12.92 -28.13
CA LEU A 79 -3.11 -12.35 -29.41
C LEU A 79 -1.97 -11.52 -30.05
N PRO A 80 -1.95 -11.35 -31.39
CA PRO A 80 -0.99 -10.49 -32.05
C PRO A 80 -1.08 -9.06 -31.52
N GLY A 81 0.07 -8.42 -31.28
CA GLY A 81 0.09 -7.04 -30.75
C GLY A 81 -0.26 -6.89 -29.28
N SER A 82 -0.54 -7.99 -28.56
CA SER A 82 -0.72 -7.91 -27.11
C SER A 82 0.56 -7.33 -26.48
N PRO A 83 0.48 -6.31 -25.63
CA PRO A 83 1.65 -5.77 -24.96
C PRO A 83 2.35 -6.92 -24.22
N LYS A 84 3.69 -6.91 -24.21
CA LYS A 84 4.50 -7.86 -23.43
C LYS A 84 3.92 -7.85 -22.00
N THR A 85 3.05 -8.80 -21.70
CA THR A 85 2.54 -8.94 -20.33
C THR A 85 3.76 -9.25 -19.49
N LYS A 86 4.17 -8.29 -18.67
CA LYS A 86 5.04 -8.58 -17.53
C LYS A 86 4.40 -9.78 -16.85
N PRO A 87 5.19 -10.81 -16.43
CA PRO A 87 4.62 -11.94 -15.72
C PRO A 87 3.63 -11.39 -14.68
N ARG A 88 2.41 -11.91 -14.66
CA ARG A 88 1.43 -11.50 -13.64
C ARG A 88 2.12 -11.76 -12.32
N LYS A 89 2.59 -10.68 -11.68
CA LYS A 89 3.16 -10.78 -10.34
C LYS A 89 2.18 -11.62 -9.52
N SER A 90 2.66 -12.67 -8.91
CA SER A 90 1.85 -13.48 -8.01
C SER A 90 1.18 -12.55 -7.00
N TRP A 91 0.06 -12.93 -6.40
CA TRP A 91 -0.54 -12.14 -5.31
C TRP A 91 0.52 -11.79 -4.24
N ASN A 92 1.42 -12.74 -3.94
CA ASN A 92 2.56 -12.55 -3.04
C ASN A 92 3.49 -11.42 -3.49
N ASP A 93 3.84 -11.34 -4.79
CA ASP A 93 4.71 -10.28 -5.30
C ASP A 93 4.03 -8.90 -5.32
N ARG A 94 2.70 -8.87 -5.45
CA ARG A 94 1.92 -7.61 -5.41
C ARG A 94 1.79 -7.06 -4.00
N LEU A 95 1.76 -7.93 -2.98
CA LEU A 95 1.59 -7.53 -1.58
C LEU A 95 2.92 -7.19 -0.91
N ARG A 96 4.02 -7.86 -1.30
CA ARG A 96 5.36 -7.63 -0.71
C ARG A 96 5.96 -6.25 -1.02
N ASN A 97 5.45 -5.50 -2.00
CA ASN A 97 6.10 -4.27 -2.49
C ASN A 97 5.29 -2.99 -2.19
N ASN A 98 4.39 -2.98 -1.21
CA ASN A 98 3.58 -1.80 -0.91
C ASN A 98 4.16 -0.92 0.19
N ILE A 99 5.37 -1.24 0.71
CA ILE A 99 6.04 -0.42 1.71
C ILE A 99 6.81 0.70 1.00
N ASN A 100 6.61 1.93 1.43
CA ASN A 100 7.37 3.08 0.95
C ASN A 100 8.68 3.15 1.74
N ASN A 101 9.80 3.01 1.03
CA ASN A 101 11.14 2.98 1.62
C ASN A 101 11.59 4.34 2.19
N ASP A 102 10.97 5.45 1.77
CA ASP A 102 11.30 6.80 2.26
C ASP A 102 10.71 7.08 3.65
N LEU A 103 9.72 6.29 4.07
CA LEU A 103 9.04 6.45 5.35
C LEU A 103 9.71 5.55 6.40
N THR A 104 10.75 6.07 7.02
CA THR A 104 11.56 5.39 8.04
C THR A 104 11.46 6.09 9.38
N PHE A 105 11.92 5.46 10.47
CA PHE A 105 11.97 6.08 11.80
C PHE A 105 12.94 7.27 11.85
N GLU A 106 13.99 7.28 11.02
CA GLU A 106 14.96 8.36 10.89
C GLU A 106 14.34 9.61 10.24
N ASN A 107 13.40 9.39 9.31
CA ASN A 107 12.69 10.46 8.63
C ASN A 107 11.43 10.93 9.38
N PHE A 108 11.08 10.26 10.48
CA PHE A 108 9.97 10.62 11.34
C PHE A 108 10.43 11.57 12.45
N VAL A 109 9.93 12.80 12.42
CA VAL A 109 10.24 13.80 13.43
C VAL A 109 9.52 13.49 14.73
N GLU A 110 10.30 13.28 15.78
CA GLU A 110 9.80 13.02 17.12
C GLU A 110 9.52 14.32 17.86
N GLY A 111 8.43 14.38 18.59
CA GLY A 111 8.04 15.46 19.47
C GLY A 111 7.19 14.91 20.62
N LYS A 112 6.84 15.76 21.58
CA LYS A 112 6.04 15.33 22.77
C LYS A 112 4.73 14.65 22.40
N SER A 113 4.10 15.07 21.30
CA SER A 113 2.81 14.59 20.83
C SER A 113 2.84 13.18 20.24
N ASN A 114 3.99 12.64 19.86
CA ASN A 114 4.12 11.37 19.15
C ASN A 114 5.22 10.44 19.70
N GLN A 115 5.96 10.87 20.73
CA GLN A 115 7.07 10.13 21.31
C GLN A 115 6.66 8.73 21.79
N LEU A 116 5.53 8.61 22.49
CA LEU A 116 5.04 7.32 22.95
C LEU A 116 4.67 6.40 21.77
N ALA A 117 4.04 6.95 20.75
CA ALA A 117 3.67 6.18 19.55
C ALA A 117 4.92 5.67 18.81
N LYS A 118 5.94 6.52 18.64
CA LYS A 118 7.22 6.11 18.05
C LYS A 118 7.92 5.02 18.87
N ALA A 119 7.99 5.20 20.20
CA ALA A 119 8.60 4.22 21.10
C ALA A 119 7.91 2.86 21.03
N ALA A 120 6.56 2.83 21.03
CA ALA A 120 5.77 1.61 20.86
C ALA A 120 6.07 0.91 19.50
N CYS A 121 6.17 1.69 18.42
CA CYS A 121 6.51 1.17 17.09
C CYS A 121 7.91 0.53 17.05
N VAL A 122 8.90 1.17 17.66
CA VAL A 122 10.28 0.64 17.77
C VAL A 122 10.30 -0.63 18.61
N SER A 123 9.54 -0.68 19.72
CA SER A 123 9.43 -1.87 20.57
C SER A 123 8.84 -3.06 19.82
N VAL A 124 7.82 -2.84 18.99
CA VAL A 124 7.23 -3.90 18.13
C VAL A 124 8.25 -4.49 17.16
N VAL A 125 9.13 -3.68 16.59
CA VAL A 125 10.20 -4.17 15.70
C VAL A 125 11.22 -4.99 16.47
N SER A 126 11.55 -4.59 17.70
CA SER A 126 12.52 -5.27 18.55
C SER A 126 12.00 -6.63 19.04
N GLU A 127 10.73 -6.69 19.43
CA GLU A 127 10.08 -7.86 20.04
C GLU A 127 8.69 -8.09 19.42
N MET A 128 8.68 -8.65 18.19
CA MET A 128 7.45 -8.97 17.48
C MET A 128 6.55 -9.91 18.31
N GLY A 129 5.27 -9.56 18.38
CA GLY A 129 4.25 -10.34 19.10
C GLY A 129 4.08 -9.96 20.58
N GLN A 130 4.94 -9.13 21.18
CA GLN A 130 4.82 -8.71 22.57
C GLN A 130 3.64 -7.72 22.74
N TYR A 131 3.61 -6.68 21.92
CA TYR A 131 2.51 -5.71 21.86
C TYR A 131 1.65 -6.00 20.64
N ASN A 132 0.67 -6.87 20.79
CA ASN A 132 -0.12 -7.37 19.68
C ASN A 132 -1.62 -7.45 19.99
N PRO A 133 -2.49 -6.71 19.27
CA PRO A 133 -2.14 -5.74 18.25
C PRO A 133 -1.51 -4.45 18.81
N LEU A 134 -0.68 -3.78 18.03
CA LEU A 134 -0.39 -2.37 18.23
C LEU A 134 -1.44 -1.55 17.46
N TYR A 135 -2.11 -0.66 18.17
CA TYR A 135 -3.14 0.21 17.60
C TYR A 135 -2.74 1.68 17.74
N ILE A 136 -2.52 2.34 16.61
CA ILE A 136 -2.09 3.73 16.55
C ILE A 136 -3.27 4.58 16.08
N TYR A 137 -3.71 5.53 16.90
CA TYR A 137 -4.83 6.38 16.55
C TYR A 137 -4.53 7.87 16.74
N GLY A 138 -5.32 8.71 16.08
CA GLY A 138 -5.17 10.16 16.12
C GLY A 138 -5.71 10.81 14.87
N GLY A 139 -5.78 12.13 14.86
CA GLY A 139 -6.32 12.91 13.75
C GLY A 139 -5.73 12.59 12.39
N VAL A 140 -6.37 13.07 11.33
CA VAL A 140 -5.89 12.92 9.96
C VAL A 140 -4.58 13.67 9.76
N GLY A 141 -3.62 13.05 9.04
CA GLY A 141 -2.36 13.71 8.67
C GLY A 141 -1.34 13.86 9.79
N LEU A 142 -1.45 13.10 10.90
CA LEU A 142 -0.51 13.16 12.04
C LEU A 142 0.67 12.18 11.94
N GLY A 143 0.81 11.44 10.83
CA GLY A 143 1.96 10.55 10.62
C GLY A 143 1.71 9.07 10.94
N LYS A 144 0.46 8.62 11.17
CA LYS A 144 0.12 7.21 11.41
C LYS A 144 0.63 6.28 10.31
N THR A 145 0.35 6.61 9.07
CA THR A 145 0.83 5.88 7.88
C THR A 145 2.36 5.85 7.81
N HIS A 146 3.03 6.95 8.19
CA HIS A 146 4.49 6.99 8.25
C HIS A 146 5.03 5.95 9.24
N LEU A 147 4.49 5.89 10.45
CA LEU A 147 4.90 4.91 11.46
C LEU A 147 4.64 3.47 11.02
N LEU A 148 3.51 3.18 10.32
CA LEU A 148 3.26 1.86 9.74
C LEU A 148 4.36 1.45 8.75
N HIS A 149 4.70 2.33 7.82
CA HIS A 149 5.78 2.07 6.86
C HIS A 149 7.13 1.95 7.55
N SER A 150 7.41 2.77 8.58
CA SER A 150 8.65 2.69 9.37
C SER A 150 8.80 1.33 10.04
N ILE A 151 7.73 0.79 10.63
CA ILE A 151 7.73 -0.57 11.20
C ILE A 151 8.06 -1.59 10.10
N GLY A 152 7.37 -1.51 8.95
CA GLY A 152 7.59 -2.44 7.84
C GLY A 152 9.03 -2.41 7.32
N ASN A 153 9.58 -1.21 7.10
CA ASN A 153 10.96 -1.02 6.68
C ASN A 153 11.94 -1.60 7.70
N ALA A 154 11.77 -1.29 8.98
CA ALA A 154 12.66 -1.74 10.04
C ALA A 154 12.63 -3.28 10.24
N ILE A 155 11.45 -3.93 10.13
CA ILE A 155 11.35 -5.39 10.16
C ILE A 155 12.13 -6.02 9.01
N LEU A 156 11.93 -5.52 7.77
CA LEU A 156 12.60 -6.04 6.57
C LEU A 156 14.11 -5.76 6.58
N GLN A 157 14.54 -4.65 7.14
CA GLN A 157 15.95 -4.30 7.32
C GLN A 157 16.65 -5.22 8.32
N ARG A 158 15.94 -5.59 9.40
CA ARG A 158 16.45 -6.52 10.41
C ARG A 158 16.48 -7.97 9.91
N ASP A 159 15.47 -8.38 9.16
CA ASP A 159 15.33 -9.73 8.61
C ASP A 159 14.58 -9.70 7.28
N ALA A 160 15.32 -9.72 6.18
CA ALA A 160 14.77 -9.69 4.81
C ALA A 160 13.96 -10.96 4.45
N SER A 161 14.05 -12.04 5.25
CA SER A 161 13.26 -13.26 5.04
C SER A 161 11.81 -13.12 5.50
N LYS A 162 11.50 -12.11 6.34
CA LYS A 162 10.17 -11.87 6.86
C LYS A 162 9.20 -11.44 5.77
N THR A 163 7.97 -11.88 5.92
CA THR A 163 6.86 -11.46 5.06
C THR A 163 6.06 -10.38 5.74
N VAL A 164 6.27 -9.14 5.32
CA VAL A 164 5.53 -7.96 5.81
C VAL A 164 4.54 -7.50 4.75
N VAL A 165 3.28 -7.34 5.14
CA VAL A 165 2.23 -6.84 4.25
C VAL A 165 1.65 -5.55 4.81
N TYR A 166 1.77 -4.48 4.04
CA TYR A 166 1.11 -3.20 4.28
C TYR A 166 -0.02 -2.99 3.28
N LEU A 167 -1.19 -2.57 3.75
CA LEU A 167 -2.29 -2.11 2.89
C LEU A 167 -3.29 -1.25 3.66
N HIS A 168 -4.01 -0.40 2.92
CA HIS A 168 -5.21 0.25 3.45
C HIS A 168 -6.34 -0.77 3.62
N SER A 169 -7.14 -0.62 4.67
CA SER A 169 -8.27 -1.51 4.96
C SER A 169 -9.27 -1.60 3.80
N GLU A 170 -9.46 -0.52 3.05
CA GLU A 170 -10.26 -0.54 1.81
C GLU A 170 -9.70 -1.54 0.79
N LYS A 171 -8.36 -1.60 0.64
CA LYS A 171 -7.72 -2.55 -0.28
C LYS A 171 -7.86 -3.99 0.17
N PHE A 172 -7.82 -4.25 1.47
CA PHE A 172 -8.12 -5.56 2.04
C PHE A 172 -9.54 -6.01 1.62
N VAL A 173 -10.54 -5.13 1.81
CA VAL A 173 -11.94 -5.38 1.39
C VAL A 173 -12.03 -5.66 -0.11
N GLN A 174 -11.42 -4.84 -0.95
CA GLN A 174 -11.42 -5.03 -2.41
C GLN A 174 -10.77 -6.36 -2.82
N ASN A 175 -9.66 -6.73 -2.18
CA ASN A 175 -8.95 -7.98 -2.45
C ASN A 175 -9.83 -9.18 -2.06
N MET A 176 -10.52 -9.10 -0.91
CA MET A 176 -11.45 -10.13 -0.45
C MET A 176 -12.62 -10.30 -1.42
N VAL A 177 -13.29 -9.21 -1.82
CA VAL A 177 -14.40 -9.24 -2.78
C VAL A 177 -13.94 -9.84 -4.11
N THR A 178 -12.77 -9.44 -4.60
CA THR A 178 -12.20 -9.99 -5.84
C THR A 178 -11.91 -11.49 -5.71
N ALA A 179 -11.41 -11.94 -4.58
CA ALA A 179 -11.14 -13.35 -4.32
C ALA A 179 -12.43 -14.17 -4.28
N LEU A 180 -13.50 -13.63 -3.67
CA LEU A 180 -14.83 -14.26 -3.67
C LEU A 180 -15.41 -14.38 -5.09
N GLN A 181 -15.37 -13.31 -5.88
CA GLN A 181 -15.85 -13.31 -7.27
C GLN A 181 -15.10 -14.29 -8.17
N LYS A 182 -13.82 -14.56 -7.88
CA LYS A 182 -12.98 -15.47 -8.65
C LYS A 182 -12.89 -16.89 -8.07
N ASN A 183 -13.67 -17.18 -7.03
CA ASN A 183 -13.61 -18.44 -6.29
C ASN A 183 -12.21 -18.78 -5.73
N GLN A 184 -11.46 -17.75 -5.31
CA GLN A 184 -10.07 -17.83 -4.81
C GLN A 184 -9.95 -17.41 -3.34
N ILE A 185 -11.02 -17.55 -2.57
CA ILE A 185 -11.05 -17.10 -1.16
C ILE A 185 -10.05 -17.86 -0.29
N GLU A 186 -9.78 -19.13 -0.56
CA GLU A 186 -8.81 -19.92 0.20
C GLU A 186 -7.37 -19.46 -0.06
N GLU A 187 -7.06 -19.01 -1.28
CA GLU A 187 -5.75 -18.38 -1.58
C GLU A 187 -5.58 -17.05 -0.85
N PHE A 188 -6.64 -16.23 -0.82
CA PHE A 188 -6.66 -14.99 -0.03
C PHE A 188 -6.37 -15.27 1.45
N LYS A 189 -7.10 -16.21 2.06
CA LYS A 189 -6.89 -16.61 3.47
C LYS A 189 -5.46 -17.09 3.72
N LYS A 190 -4.95 -17.97 2.85
CA LYS A 190 -3.59 -18.51 2.96
C LYS A 190 -2.55 -17.39 2.97
N ILE A 191 -2.70 -16.41 2.11
CA ILE A 191 -1.75 -15.29 2.00
C ILE A 191 -1.77 -14.42 3.27
N TYR A 192 -2.96 -13.90 3.64
CA TYR A 192 -3.04 -12.96 4.76
C TYR A 192 -2.82 -13.58 6.14
N ARG A 193 -3.08 -14.89 6.30
CA ARG A 193 -2.85 -15.61 7.55
C ARG A 193 -1.44 -16.16 7.70
N SER A 194 -0.59 -16.11 6.65
CA SER A 194 0.78 -16.62 6.68
C SER A 194 1.86 -15.54 6.83
N VAL A 195 1.49 -14.27 6.87
CA VAL A 195 2.45 -13.16 6.99
C VAL A 195 3.09 -13.11 8.38
N ASP A 196 4.31 -12.59 8.47
CA ASP A 196 4.97 -12.35 9.75
C ASP A 196 4.50 -11.05 10.41
N ALA A 197 4.17 -10.04 9.60
CA ALA A 197 3.56 -8.80 10.06
C ALA A 197 2.47 -8.32 9.11
N LEU A 198 1.30 -7.98 9.65
CA LEU A 198 0.18 -7.35 8.94
C LEU A 198 0.01 -5.92 9.42
N LEU A 199 0.23 -4.96 8.50
CA LEU A 199 0.14 -3.53 8.76
C LEU A 199 -1.08 -2.99 8.00
N LEU A 200 -2.17 -2.70 8.72
CA LEU A 200 -3.42 -2.20 8.13
C LEU A 200 -3.66 -0.75 8.50
N ASP A 201 -3.77 0.07 7.47
CA ASP A 201 -4.05 1.49 7.61
C ASP A 201 -5.56 1.77 7.54
N ASP A 202 -6.03 2.69 8.38
CA ASP A 202 -7.39 3.23 8.39
C ASP A 202 -8.48 2.17 8.58
N ILE A 203 -8.46 1.43 9.70
CA ILE A 203 -9.41 0.34 9.95
C ILE A 203 -10.87 0.79 10.09
N GLN A 204 -11.15 2.08 10.26
CA GLN A 204 -12.50 2.62 10.24
C GLN A 204 -13.24 2.32 8.92
N PHE A 205 -12.54 2.04 7.85
CA PHE A 205 -13.14 1.62 6.57
C PHE A 205 -13.80 0.23 6.60
N PHE A 206 -13.59 -0.57 7.65
CA PHE A 206 -14.38 -1.79 7.86
C PHE A 206 -15.80 -1.52 8.36
N ALA A 207 -16.06 -0.33 8.92
CA ALA A 207 -17.35 0.03 9.50
C ALA A 207 -18.51 -0.23 8.52
N GLY A 208 -19.55 -0.92 8.97
CA GLY A 208 -20.73 -1.28 8.18
C GLY A 208 -20.51 -2.38 7.12
N LYS A 209 -19.34 -3.04 7.06
CA LYS A 209 -19.02 -4.09 6.09
C LYS A 209 -18.91 -5.46 6.78
N GLU A 210 -20.02 -6.01 7.24
CA GLU A 210 -20.09 -7.20 8.09
C GLU A 210 -19.21 -8.37 7.60
N ARG A 211 -19.37 -8.80 6.34
CA ARG A 211 -18.57 -9.92 5.78
C ARG A 211 -17.05 -9.64 5.81
N SER A 212 -16.67 -8.39 5.61
CA SER A 212 -15.26 -8.00 5.62
C SER A 212 -14.72 -7.95 7.04
N GLN A 213 -15.53 -7.55 7.98
CA GLN A 213 -15.19 -7.57 9.40
C GLN A 213 -15.03 -9.01 9.90
N GLU A 214 -15.91 -9.92 9.50
CA GLU A 214 -15.82 -11.34 9.82
C GLU A 214 -14.51 -11.95 9.33
N GLU A 215 -14.17 -11.77 8.05
CA GLU A 215 -12.92 -12.33 7.49
C GLU A 215 -11.68 -11.65 8.09
N PHE A 216 -11.74 -10.34 8.35
CA PHE A 216 -10.68 -9.65 9.08
C PHE A 216 -10.49 -10.24 10.47
N PHE A 217 -11.57 -10.47 11.21
CA PHE A 217 -11.54 -11.06 12.56
C PHE A 217 -10.89 -12.46 12.56
N HIS A 218 -11.23 -13.31 11.60
CA HIS A 218 -10.62 -14.63 11.45
C HIS A 218 -9.13 -14.53 11.08
N THR A 219 -8.78 -13.61 10.19
CA THR A 219 -7.37 -13.37 9.83
C THR A 219 -6.58 -12.87 11.03
N PHE A 220 -7.13 -11.91 11.78
CA PHE A 220 -6.55 -11.38 13.00
C PHE A 220 -6.30 -12.49 14.05
N ASN A 221 -7.31 -13.31 14.35
CA ASN A 221 -7.18 -14.39 15.33
C ASN A 221 -6.11 -15.40 14.92
N SER A 222 -6.08 -15.79 13.63
CA SER A 222 -5.05 -16.70 13.11
C SER A 222 -3.64 -16.13 13.29
N LEU A 223 -3.42 -14.85 12.92
CA LEU A 223 -2.13 -14.21 13.13
C LEU A 223 -1.73 -14.12 14.60
N PHE A 224 -2.71 -13.84 15.47
CA PHE A 224 -2.50 -13.77 16.91
C PHE A 224 -2.09 -15.12 17.52
N GLU A 225 -2.76 -16.21 17.16
CA GLU A 225 -2.46 -17.56 17.61
C GLU A 225 -1.00 -17.99 17.25
N TYR A 226 -0.55 -17.59 16.05
CA TYR A 226 0.82 -17.85 15.61
C TYR A 226 1.84 -16.79 16.03
N LYS A 227 1.48 -15.89 16.96
CA LYS A 227 2.34 -14.80 17.45
C LYS A 227 2.89 -13.91 16.32
N LYS A 228 2.14 -13.76 15.23
CA LYS A 228 2.46 -12.85 14.13
C LYS A 228 2.04 -11.44 14.49
N GLN A 229 2.82 -10.45 14.10
CA GLN A 229 2.54 -9.05 14.46
C GLN A 229 1.39 -8.46 13.66
N VAL A 230 0.46 -7.81 14.35
CA VAL A 230 -0.58 -6.98 13.74
C VAL A 230 -0.43 -5.55 14.23
N VAL A 231 -0.37 -4.60 13.28
CA VAL A 231 -0.34 -3.17 13.56
C VAL A 231 -1.46 -2.50 12.78
N LEU A 232 -2.24 -1.69 13.45
CA LEU A 232 -3.45 -1.09 12.91
C LEU A 232 -3.45 0.41 13.16
N THR A 233 -3.99 1.18 12.21
CA THR A 233 -4.22 2.61 12.43
C THR A 233 -5.67 2.98 12.30
N SER A 234 -6.06 4.09 12.91
CA SER A 234 -7.36 4.73 12.75
C SER A 234 -7.31 6.22 13.06
N ASP A 235 -8.36 6.93 12.68
CA ASP A 235 -8.58 8.32 13.08
C ASP A 235 -9.22 8.44 14.48
N LYS A 236 -9.74 7.32 15.05
CA LYS A 236 -10.49 7.29 16.31
C LYS A 236 -10.05 6.16 17.22
N TYR A 237 -10.32 6.31 18.50
CA TYR A 237 -10.20 5.23 19.47
C TYR A 237 -11.17 4.07 19.13
N PRO A 238 -10.83 2.78 19.37
CA PRO A 238 -11.63 1.64 18.91
C PRO A 238 -13.10 1.69 19.31
N LYS A 239 -13.42 2.15 20.51
CA LYS A 239 -14.81 2.24 21.01
C LYS A 239 -15.63 3.31 20.29
N GLU A 240 -14.99 4.32 19.71
CA GLU A 240 -15.63 5.44 19.02
C GLU A 240 -15.95 5.13 17.55
N ILE A 241 -15.46 4.01 17.01
CA ILE A 241 -15.73 3.61 15.63
C ILE A 241 -17.15 3.03 15.56
N THR A 242 -18.08 3.83 15.06
CA THR A 242 -19.45 3.39 14.81
C THR A 242 -19.49 2.38 13.65
N GLY A 243 -20.26 1.29 13.80
CA GLY A 243 -20.40 0.27 12.75
C GLY A 243 -19.26 -0.77 12.70
N LEU A 244 -18.31 -0.71 13.65
CA LEU A 244 -17.35 -1.79 13.89
C LEU A 244 -17.92 -2.76 14.94
N GLU A 245 -17.81 -4.08 14.69
CA GLU A 245 -18.31 -5.12 15.57
C GLU A 245 -17.62 -5.10 16.95
N GLU A 246 -18.38 -5.37 18.00
CA GLU A 246 -17.87 -5.34 19.38
C GLU A 246 -16.76 -6.34 19.66
N ARG A 247 -16.79 -7.50 18.99
CA ARG A 247 -15.71 -8.50 19.09
C ARG A 247 -14.37 -7.97 18.56
N ILE A 248 -14.39 -7.17 17.47
CA ILE A 248 -13.19 -6.52 16.94
C ILE A 248 -12.74 -5.41 17.89
N LYS A 249 -13.65 -4.51 18.31
CA LYS A 249 -13.34 -3.42 19.25
C LYS A 249 -12.68 -3.95 20.53
N SER A 250 -13.23 -5.03 21.10
CA SER A 250 -12.69 -5.67 22.31
C SER A 250 -11.25 -6.15 22.10
N ARG A 251 -10.96 -6.79 20.96
CA ARG A 251 -9.59 -7.23 20.60
C ARG A 251 -8.63 -6.07 20.44
N LEU A 252 -9.08 -4.98 19.81
CA LEU A 252 -8.25 -3.78 19.61
C LEU A 252 -7.92 -3.11 20.95
N VAL A 253 -8.91 -2.98 21.83
CA VAL A 253 -8.71 -2.39 23.17
C VAL A 253 -7.77 -3.23 24.04
N TRP A 254 -7.77 -4.55 23.88
CA TRP A 254 -6.91 -5.46 24.63
C TRP A 254 -5.42 -5.29 24.30
N GLY A 255 -5.09 -4.86 23.09
CA GLY A 255 -3.72 -4.61 22.63
C GLY A 255 -3.13 -3.31 23.20
N MET A 256 -1.94 -2.94 22.69
CA MET A 256 -1.32 -1.67 23.01
C MET A 256 -1.95 -0.55 22.15
N ASN A 257 -2.59 0.42 22.81
CA ASN A 257 -3.21 1.56 22.15
C ASN A 257 -2.38 2.81 22.39
N VAL A 258 -1.96 3.48 21.32
CA VAL A 258 -1.15 4.69 21.39
C VAL A 258 -1.78 5.80 20.56
N MET A 259 -1.90 6.97 21.16
CA MET A 259 -2.44 8.15 20.51
C MET A 259 -1.32 9.01 19.92
N ILE A 260 -1.61 9.64 18.80
CA ILE A 260 -0.79 10.72 18.22
C ILE A 260 -1.62 12.00 18.31
N ASP A 261 -1.11 12.96 19.08
CA ASP A 261 -1.69 14.28 19.18
C ASP A 261 -1.12 15.23 18.11
N PRO A 262 -1.82 16.35 17.82
CA PRO A 262 -1.28 17.40 16.97
C PRO A 262 0.07 17.90 17.48
N PRO A 263 1.08 18.08 16.61
CA PRO A 263 2.39 18.54 17.00
C PRO A 263 2.37 20.00 17.48
N ASP A 264 3.18 20.31 18.48
CA ASP A 264 3.43 21.68 18.92
C ASP A 264 4.18 22.49 17.87
N LEU A 265 4.36 23.79 18.08
CA LEU A 265 5.01 24.69 17.13
C LEU A 265 6.43 24.27 16.82
N GLU A 266 7.20 23.88 17.84
CA GLU A 266 8.60 23.47 17.70
C GLU A 266 8.70 22.19 16.86
N THR A 267 7.84 21.21 17.13
CA THR A 267 7.78 19.97 16.34
C THR A 267 7.37 20.25 14.89
N ARG A 268 6.43 21.17 14.66
CA ARG A 268 6.04 21.55 13.27
C ARG A 268 7.20 22.21 12.53
N MET A 269 7.97 23.10 13.17
CA MET A 269 9.17 23.69 12.57
C MET A 269 10.20 22.63 12.22
N ALA A 270 10.46 21.69 13.14
CA ALA A 270 11.37 20.58 12.89
C ALA A 270 10.90 19.69 11.71
N ILE A 271 9.58 19.49 11.56
CA ILE A 271 9.02 18.78 10.40
C ILE A 271 9.29 19.56 9.11
N VAL A 272 9.10 20.88 9.09
CA VAL A 272 9.38 21.70 7.90
C VAL A 272 10.84 21.56 7.49
N HIS A 273 11.78 21.72 8.44
CA HIS A 273 13.21 21.58 8.16
C HIS A 273 13.56 20.17 7.65
N LYS A 274 13.07 19.11 8.33
CA LYS A 274 13.33 17.73 7.91
C LYS A 274 12.80 17.42 6.52
N LYS A 275 11.60 17.94 6.19
CA LYS A 275 11.01 17.73 4.86
C LYS A 275 11.66 18.57 3.77
N ALA A 276 12.17 19.74 4.09
CA ALA A 276 12.98 20.55 3.18
C ALA A 276 14.32 19.86 2.89
N GLU A 277 15.01 19.37 3.93
CA GLU A 277 16.24 18.57 3.79
C GLU A 277 16.06 17.38 2.85
N LEU A 278 14.98 16.59 3.05
CA LEU A 278 14.65 15.44 2.20
C LEU A 278 14.29 15.82 0.75
N ALA A 279 13.97 17.08 0.50
CA ALA A 279 13.70 17.64 -0.82
C ALA A 279 14.89 18.43 -1.41
N ASP A 280 16.09 18.29 -0.82
CA ASP A 280 17.32 19.03 -1.21
C ASP A 280 17.09 20.56 -1.29
N SER A 281 16.27 21.09 -0.38
CA SER A 281 15.90 22.49 -0.34
C SER A 281 16.28 23.12 1.00
N HIS A 282 16.79 24.36 0.97
CA HIS A 282 17.12 25.10 2.18
C HIS A 282 15.94 26.01 2.57
N ILE A 283 15.55 25.95 3.84
CA ILE A 283 14.49 26.79 4.42
C ILE A 283 15.04 27.47 5.66
N ASN A 284 14.93 28.79 5.70
CA ASN A 284 15.36 29.61 6.86
C ASN A 284 14.35 29.49 8.02
N ASP A 285 14.80 29.75 9.24
CA ASP A 285 13.99 29.62 10.46
C ASP A 285 12.74 30.51 10.46
N ASP A 286 12.82 31.72 9.89
CA ASP A 286 11.69 32.65 9.76
C ASP A 286 10.61 32.12 8.85
N VAL A 287 10.95 31.43 7.76
CA VAL A 287 10.02 30.73 6.85
C VAL A 287 9.43 29.51 7.55
N ALA A 288 10.26 28.69 8.21
CA ALA A 288 9.79 27.52 8.95
C ALA A 288 8.83 27.93 10.08
N TYR A 289 9.14 28.98 10.83
CA TYR A 289 8.27 29.54 11.85
C TYR A 289 6.96 30.05 11.26
N PHE A 290 7.02 30.79 10.14
CA PHE A 290 5.82 31.29 9.47
C PHE A 290 4.90 30.18 9.05
N LEU A 291 5.41 29.10 8.42
CA LEU A 291 4.65 27.93 8.02
C LEU A 291 4.03 27.24 9.23
N ALA A 292 4.85 26.93 10.24
CA ALA A 292 4.42 26.21 11.44
C ALA A 292 3.39 26.99 12.27
N LYS A 293 3.46 28.31 12.29
CA LYS A 293 2.51 29.18 13.00
C LYS A 293 1.17 29.27 12.30
N ASN A 294 1.18 29.40 10.98
CA ASN A 294 -0.05 29.62 10.21
C ASN A 294 -0.71 28.33 9.75
N ILE A 295 -0.02 27.20 9.71
CA ILE A 295 -0.56 25.90 9.28
C ILE A 295 -0.47 24.92 10.45
N TYR A 296 -1.52 24.89 11.26
CA TYR A 296 -1.58 24.11 12.49
C TYR A 296 -2.62 22.98 12.44
N SER A 297 -3.42 22.89 11.38
CA SER A 297 -4.50 21.93 11.21
C SER A 297 -4.00 20.48 11.21
N ASN A 298 -3.00 20.18 10.39
CA ASN A 298 -2.36 18.87 10.31
C ASN A 298 -1.04 18.92 9.54
N VAL A 299 -0.20 17.89 9.72
CA VAL A 299 1.13 17.80 9.08
C VAL A 299 1.03 17.63 7.56
N ARG A 300 -0.05 17.01 7.05
CA ARG A 300 -0.26 16.83 5.60
C ARG A 300 -0.42 18.18 4.89
N GLU A 301 -1.16 19.11 5.47
CA GLU A 301 -1.27 20.49 4.95
C GLU A 301 0.04 21.25 5.03
N LEU A 302 0.77 21.08 6.14
CA LEU A 302 2.10 21.67 6.32
C LEU A 302 3.06 21.19 5.24
N GLU A 303 3.15 19.88 5.01
CA GLU A 303 3.95 19.28 3.93
C GLU A 303 3.48 19.73 2.53
N GLY A 304 2.17 19.80 2.30
CA GLY A 304 1.60 20.29 1.04
C GLY A 304 2.01 21.73 0.73
N SER A 305 1.97 22.60 1.75
CA SER A 305 2.36 23.99 1.64
C SER A 305 3.87 24.15 1.37
N LEU A 306 4.70 23.37 2.05
CA LEU A 306 6.14 23.33 1.80
C LEU A 306 6.46 22.86 0.37
N ARG A 307 5.81 21.78 -0.09
CA ARG A 307 5.97 21.31 -1.48
C ARG A 307 5.57 22.36 -2.50
N ARG A 308 4.48 23.10 -2.26
CA ARG A 308 4.05 24.21 -3.13
C ARG A 308 5.12 25.31 -3.18
N LEU A 309 5.72 25.68 -2.04
CA LEU A 309 6.81 26.65 -1.97
C LEU A 309 8.02 26.21 -2.77
N ILE A 310 8.51 24.99 -2.53
CA ILE A 310 9.67 24.44 -3.22
C ILE A 310 9.42 24.38 -4.74
N ALA A 311 8.26 23.89 -5.15
CA ALA A 311 7.90 23.81 -6.56
C ALA A 311 7.84 25.19 -7.22
N THR A 312 7.26 26.20 -6.54
CA THR A 312 7.16 27.58 -7.06
C THR A 312 8.53 28.25 -7.14
N SER A 313 9.38 28.07 -6.12
CA SER A 313 10.76 28.56 -6.10
C SER A 313 11.58 27.98 -7.27
N ASN A 314 11.52 26.65 -7.47
CA ASN A 314 12.21 25.99 -8.58
C ASN A 314 11.71 26.46 -9.95
N PHE A 315 10.41 26.71 -10.10
CA PHE A 315 9.81 27.19 -11.34
C PHE A 315 10.21 28.64 -11.64
N LYS A 316 10.14 29.54 -10.63
CA LYS A 316 10.51 30.96 -10.78
C LYS A 316 12.01 31.19 -10.73
N LYS A 317 12.80 30.22 -10.22
CA LYS A 317 14.23 30.31 -9.91
C LYS A 317 14.51 31.42 -8.89
N GLU A 318 13.62 31.55 -7.91
CA GLU A 318 13.70 32.53 -6.83
C GLU A 318 13.99 31.82 -5.51
N GLU A 319 14.74 32.48 -4.62
CA GLU A 319 15.02 31.95 -3.29
C GLU A 319 13.77 31.99 -2.39
N ILE A 320 13.63 30.99 -1.52
CA ILE A 320 12.50 30.90 -0.58
C ILE A 320 12.75 31.86 0.59
N THR A 321 12.30 33.08 0.44
CA THR A 321 12.32 34.13 1.48
C THR A 321 10.96 34.20 2.18
N LEU A 322 10.89 34.91 3.32
CA LEU A 322 9.63 35.13 4.03
C LEU A 322 8.58 35.86 3.16
N ASP A 323 9.01 36.86 2.39
CA ASP A 323 8.08 37.60 1.52
C ASP A 323 7.59 36.77 0.33
N PHE A 324 8.49 35.99 -0.30
CA PHE A 324 8.12 34.99 -1.30
C PHE A 324 7.10 33.98 -0.74
N THR A 325 7.32 33.53 0.52
CA THR A 325 6.42 32.60 1.19
C THR A 325 5.02 33.18 1.42
N LYS A 326 4.95 34.42 1.93
CA LYS A 326 3.68 35.14 2.14
C LYS A 326 2.91 35.33 0.84
N GLU A 327 3.59 35.70 -0.24
CA GLU A 327 2.99 35.87 -1.54
C GLU A 327 2.45 34.54 -2.09
N THR A 328 3.28 33.48 -2.06
CA THR A 328 2.93 32.16 -2.61
C THR A 328 1.78 31.49 -1.87
N LEU A 329 1.67 31.70 -0.54
CA LEU A 329 0.68 31.06 0.33
C LEU A 329 -0.43 32.01 0.78
N LYS A 330 -0.55 33.20 0.18
CA LYS A 330 -1.54 34.21 0.56
C LYS A 330 -2.97 33.64 0.63
N ASP A 331 -3.34 32.78 -0.31
CA ASP A 331 -4.65 32.15 -0.34
C ASP A 331 -4.92 31.25 0.87
N LEU A 332 -3.91 30.47 1.28
CA LEU A 332 -4.01 29.55 2.42
C LEU A 332 -4.10 30.32 3.75
N VAL A 333 -3.26 31.33 3.93
CA VAL A 333 -3.25 32.15 5.15
C VAL A 333 -4.57 32.93 5.27
N SER A 334 -5.05 33.52 4.19
CA SER A 334 -6.32 34.27 4.17
C SER A 334 -7.55 33.39 4.44
N LEU A 335 -7.53 32.13 4.04
CA LEU A 335 -8.59 31.17 4.36
C LEU A 335 -8.59 30.79 5.83
N GLN A 336 -7.42 30.61 6.45
CA GLN A 336 -7.32 30.29 7.88
C GLN A 336 -7.69 31.48 8.77
N GLU A 337 -7.33 32.70 8.38
CA GLU A 337 -7.77 33.92 9.08
C GLU A 337 -9.29 34.10 9.05
N ARG A 338 -9.98 33.52 8.07
CA ARG A 338 -11.44 33.54 7.96
C ARG A 338 -12.13 32.46 8.79
N LEU A 339 -11.39 31.42 9.25
CA LEU A 339 -11.94 30.41 10.15
C LEU A 339 -12.14 31.06 11.52
N ILE A 340 -13.38 31.28 11.90
CA ILE A 340 -13.74 31.82 13.21
C ILE A 340 -13.30 30.82 14.28
N THR A 341 -12.25 31.14 15.00
CA THR A 341 -11.76 30.32 16.13
C THR A 341 -12.59 30.58 17.37
N VAL A 342 -12.65 29.59 18.27
CA VAL A 342 -13.30 29.73 19.59
C VAL A 342 -12.72 30.94 20.34
N GLU A 343 -11.40 31.16 20.25
CA GLU A 343 -10.71 32.31 20.85
C GLU A 343 -11.17 33.65 20.26
N GLN A 344 -11.38 33.69 18.95
CA GLN A 344 -11.93 34.91 18.30
C GLN A 344 -13.38 35.14 18.72
N ILE A 345 -14.20 34.09 18.82
CA ILE A 345 -15.57 34.18 19.34
C ILE A 345 -15.54 34.71 20.80
N GLN A 346 -14.69 34.12 21.64
CA GLN A 346 -14.55 34.54 23.04
C GLN A 346 -14.11 36.01 23.14
N LYS A 347 -13.12 36.42 22.33
CA LYS A 347 -12.62 37.81 22.31
C LYS A 347 -13.67 38.80 21.84
N VAL A 348 -14.45 38.46 20.82
CA VAL A 348 -15.56 39.29 20.32
C VAL A 348 -16.68 39.38 21.35
N VAL A 349 -17.05 38.24 21.93
CA VAL A 349 -18.10 38.17 22.98
C VAL A 349 -17.66 38.93 24.21
N ALA A 350 -16.45 38.71 24.72
CA ALA A 350 -15.89 39.45 25.85
C ALA A 350 -15.85 40.97 25.60
N GLY A 351 -15.43 41.38 24.38
CA GLY A 351 -15.44 42.77 23.96
C GLY A 351 -16.85 43.39 23.88
N TYR A 352 -17.84 42.61 23.42
CA TYR A 352 -19.25 43.06 23.37
C TYR A 352 -19.85 43.25 24.75
N TYR A 353 -19.58 42.31 25.65
CA TYR A 353 -20.09 42.38 27.04
C TYR A 353 -19.17 43.17 27.98
N LYS A 354 -18.02 43.66 27.52
CA LYS A 354 -17.00 44.39 28.30
C LYS A 354 -16.53 43.63 29.55
N ILE A 355 -16.34 42.32 29.43
CA ILE A 355 -15.83 41.41 30.48
C ILE A 355 -14.44 40.86 30.04
#